data_72746fd209a25f67731645471234f865
#
_entry.id   72746fd209a25f67731645471234f865
#
_cell.length_a   1.000
_cell.length_b   1.000
_cell.length_c   1.000
_cell.angle_alpha   90.00
_cell.angle_beta   90.00
_cell.angle_gamma   90.00
#
_symmetry.space_group_name_H-M   'P 1'
#
loop_
_entity.id
_entity.type
_entity.pdbx_description
1 polymer ?
#
loop_
_entity_poly.entity_id
_entity_poly.type
_entity_poly.pdbx_seq_one_letter_code
_entity_poly.pdbx_strand_id
1 'polypeptide(L)'
;GVQTCALPIYAHKNNENDKIVAALYEQYFPISANSNLPKTSLGVVLSIADKIDTVVGLFLSGDKPTSSKDPYALRRAVLGVVRISFYHNIAFPIRALIEKSLKSYPNKLLTKYINKSQNATYKDKKTLISDIIIFFVERLKVYLKETDKLNPEIVNAVIDHYLNDIDTHKYCDILYISKKIRFLDKIIFDDNRPPIITLYKRVSKILQIEEKRDNKIFLGRPSKIS
;
A
#
# COMPACT_ATOMS: atom_id res chain seq x y z
N GLY A 1 -18.76 -17.46 8.86
CA GLY A 1 -19.50 -16.46 9.66
C GLY A 1 -19.56 -16.72 11.16
N VAL A 2 -19.53 -17.98 11.61
CA VAL A 2 -19.71 -18.33 13.03
C VAL A 2 -18.45 -18.07 13.86
N GLN A 3 -17.26 -18.19 13.28
CA GLN A 3 -16.00 -17.99 14.01
C GLN A 3 -15.72 -16.53 14.41
N THR A 4 -16.19 -15.57 13.65
CA THR A 4 -15.98 -14.14 13.92
C THR A 4 -16.68 -13.63 15.19
N CYS A 5 -17.73 -14.32 15.65
CA CYS A 5 -18.46 -13.97 16.86
C CYS A 5 -17.95 -14.68 18.12
N ALA A 6 -17.12 -15.72 17.98
CA ALA A 6 -16.70 -16.55 19.12
C ALA A 6 -15.72 -15.82 20.05
N LEU A 7 -14.69 -15.19 19.51
CA LEU A 7 -13.66 -14.52 20.31
C LEU A 7 -14.21 -13.40 21.21
N PRO A 8 -15.05 -12.46 20.71
CA PRO A 8 -15.67 -11.46 21.57
C PRO A 8 -16.56 -12.05 22.66
N ILE A 9 -17.30 -13.13 22.33
CA ILE A 9 -18.17 -13.82 23.31
C ILE A 9 -17.35 -14.46 24.45
N TYR A 10 -16.25 -15.14 24.09
CA TYR A 10 -15.36 -15.73 25.10
C TYR A 10 -14.66 -14.67 25.94
N ALA A 11 -14.18 -13.60 25.32
CA ALA A 11 -13.56 -12.49 26.02
C ALA A 11 -14.54 -11.85 27.02
N HIS A 12 -15.77 -11.61 26.61
CA HIS A 12 -16.81 -11.08 27.51
C HIS A 12 -17.13 -12.04 28.66
N LYS A 13 -17.25 -13.35 28.39
CA LYS A 13 -17.48 -14.37 29.45
C LYS A 13 -16.32 -14.47 30.42
N ASN A 14 -15.10 -14.20 29.99
CA ASN A 14 -13.90 -14.19 30.83
C ASN A 14 -13.69 -12.86 31.56
N ASN A 15 -14.68 -11.95 31.53
CA ASN A 15 -14.61 -10.62 32.13
C ASN A 15 -13.44 -9.76 31.63
N GLU A 16 -13.05 -9.94 30.37
CA GLU A 16 -12.10 -9.04 29.71
C GLU A 16 -12.69 -7.63 29.59
N ASN A 17 -11.81 -6.63 29.54
CA ASN A 17 -12.21 -5.24 29.41
C ASN A 17 -13.01 -5.02 28.09
N ASP A 18 -14.09 -4.23 28.16
CA ASP A 18 -14.99 -3.94 27.04
C ASP A 18 -14.25 -3.40 25.80
N LYS A 19 -13.15 -2.65 26.00
CA LYS A 19 -12.30 -2.18 24.90
C LYS A 19 -11.60 -3.33 24.16
N ILE A 20 -11.22 -4.39 24.90
CA ILE A 20 -10.63 -5.61 24.32
C ILE A 20 -11.68 -6.38 23.56
N VAL A 21 -12.88 -6.56 24.15
CA VAL A 21 -14.01 -7.23 23.51
C VAL A 21 -14.38 -6.53 22.22
N ALA A 22 -14.50 -5.19 22.22
CA ALA A 22 -14.77 -4.39 21.05
C ALA A 22 -13.68 -4.55 19.98
N ALA A 23 -12.40 -4.51 20.34
CA ALA A 23 -11.29 -4.68 19.41
C ALA A 23 -11.29 -6.06 18.75
N LEU A 24 -11.57 -7.12 19.50
CA LEU A 24 -11.71 -8.49 19.00
C LEU A 24 -12.88 -8.64 18.01
N TYR A 25 -13.96 -7.88 18.20
CA TYR A 25 -15.07 -7.82 17.24
C TYR A 25 -14.66 -7.08 15.98
N GLU A 26 -13.96 -5.98 16.12
CA GLU A 26 -13.56 -5.09 15.01
C GLU A 26 -12.36 -5.61 14.20
N GLN A 27 -11.57 -6.57 14.70
CA GLN A 27 -10.37 -7.06 14.00
C GLN A 27 -10.64 -7.58 12.58
N TYR A 28 -11.83 -8.13 12.37
CA TYR A 28 -12.22 -8.66 11.06
C TYR A 28 -12.70 -7.60 10.07
N PHE A 29 -13.01 -6.38 10.54
CA PHE A 29 -13.49 -5.30 9.67
C PHE A 29 -12.36 -4.70 8.83
N PRO A 30 -12.66 -4.24 7.60
CA PRO A 30 -13.87 -4.51 6.83
C PRO A 30 -13.89 -5.96 6.30
N ILE A 31 -15.05 -6.59 6.31
CA ILE A 31 -15.26 -7.96 5.77
C ILE A 31 -15.44 -7.92 4.26
N SER A 32 -16.02 -6.84 3.74
CA SER A 32 -16.31 -6.64 2.31
C SER A 32 -16.08 -5.19 1.90
N ALA A 33 -16.17 -4.91 0.60
CA ALA A 33 -15.95 -3.56 0.06
C ALA A 33 -16.83 -2.48 0.72
N ASN A 34 -18.07 -2.82 1.09
CA ASN A 34 -19.04 -1.87 1.65
C ASN A 34 -19.32 -2.07 3.15
N SER A 35 -18.60 -3.00 3.81
CA SER A 35 -18.81 -3.25 5.24
C SER A 35 -18.20 -2.16 6.11
N ASN A 36 -18.64 -2.14 7.38
CA ASN A 36 -18.15 -1.22 8.40
C ASN A 36 -16.63 -1.32 8.55
N LEU A 37 -16.01 -0.22 8.97
CA LEU A 37 -14.62 -0.14 9.36
C LEU A 37 -14.51 -0.22 10.90
N PRO A 38 -13.36 -0.67 11.44
CA PRO A 38 -13.13 -0.61 12.87
C PRO A 38 -13.17 0.86 13.32
N LYS A 39 -13.81 1.11 14.46
CA LYS A 39 -14.01 2.47 15.00
C LYS A 39 -13.06 2.77 16.16
N THR A 40 -12.74 1.74 16.98
CA THR A 40 -11.85 1.91 18.11
C THR A 40 -10.39 1.88 17.69
N SER A 41 -9.53 2.63 18.40
CA SER A 41 -8.09 2.66 18.07
C SER A 41 -7.46 1.26 18.18
N LEU A 42 -7.87 0.45 19.17
CA LEU A 42 -7.41 -0.93 19.32
C LEU A 42 -7.90 -1.81 18.18
N GLY A 43 -9.17 -1.68 17.78
CA GLY A 43 -9.75 -2.41 16.63
C GLY A 43 -9.06 -2.06 15.32
N VAL A 44 -8.73 -0.79 15.10
CA VAL A 44 -7.95 -0.33 13.94
C VAL A 44 -6.58 -1.01 13.88
N VAL A 45 -5.83 -0.95 14.97
CA VAL A 45 -4.49 -1.56 15.04
C VAL A 45 -4.55 -3.06 14.86
N LEU A 46 -5.48 -3.73 15.54
CA LEU A 46 -5.65 -5.18 15.47
C LEU A 46 -6.08 -5.63 14.08
N SER A 47 -7.01 -4.92 13.46
CA SER A 47 -7.49 -5.21 12.10
C SER A 47 -6.38 -5.06 11.05
N ILE A 48 -5.55 -4.01 11.15
CA ILE A 48 -4.42 -3.82 10.23
C ILE A 48 -3.38 -4.92 10.45
N ALA A 49 -3.04 -5.24 11.70
CA ALA A 49 -2.07 -6.28 12.03
C ALA A 49 -2.49 -7.66 11.49
N ASP A 50 -3.75 -8.05 11.73
CA ASP A 50 -4.33 -9.31 11.25
C ASP A 50 -4.26 -9.44 9.72
N LYS A 51 -4.66 -8.38 9.01
CA LYS A 51 -4.64 -8.38 7.54
C LYS A 51 -3.24 -8.41 6.96
N ILE A 52 -2.31 -7.66 7.54
CA ILE A 52 -0.90 -7.66 7.09
C ILE A 52 -0.27 -9.01 7.36
N ASP A 53 -0.47 -9.59 8.54
CA ASP A 53 0.09 -10.90 8.89
C ASP A 53 -0.45 -12.00 7.97
N THR A 54 -1.75 -11.99 7.69
CA THR A 54 -2.39 -12.91 6.73
C THR A 54 -1.77 -12.80 5.34
N VAL A 55 -1.59 -11.56 4.83
CA VAL A 55 -0.97 -11.35 3.51
C VAL A 55 0.48 -11.84 3.50
N VAL A 56 1.26 -11.49 4.51
CA VAL A 56 2.66 -11.88 4.62
C VAL A 56 2.81 -13.40 4.71
N GLY A 57 2.00 -14.06 5.54
CA GLY A 57 2.05 -15.51 5.72
C GLY A 57 1.73 -16.28 4.43
N LEU A 58 0.67 -15.88 3.72
CA LEU A 58 0.25 -16.53 2.47
C LEU A 58 1.21 -16.24 1.31
N PHE A 59 1.77 -15.04 1.23
CA PHE A 59 2.85 -14.77 0.28
C PHE A 59 4.11 -15.59 0.59
N LEU A 60 4.48 -15.71 1.87
CA LEU A 60 5.61 -16.51 2.30
C LEU A 60 5.45 -17.98 1.90
N SER A 61 4.25 -18.56 2.08
CA SER A 61 3.95 -19.96 1.68
C SER A 61 3.85 -20.16 0.16
N GLY A 62 3.76 -19.08 -0.62
CA GLY A 62 3.60 -19.15 -2.08
C GLY A 62 2.14 -19.12 -2.54
N ASP A 63 1.19 -19.00 -1.63
CA ASP A 63 -0.26 -18.95 -1.92
C ASP A 63 -0.70 -17.57 -2.40
N LYS A 64 0.00 -17.03 -3.40
CA LYS A 64 -0.33 -15.73 -3.98
C LYS A 64 -1.64 -15.78 -4.76
N PRO A 65 -2.47 -14.71 -4.71
CA PRO A 65 -3.64 -14.62 -5.58
C PRO A 65 -3.20 -14.50 -7.04
N THR A 66 -3.85 -15.26 -7.91
CA THR A 66 -3.68 -15.15 -9.37
C THR A 66 -4.77 -14.25 -9.95
N SER A 67 -4.68 -13.87 -11.24
CA SER A 67 -5.68 -13.02 -11.91
C SER A 67 -7.14 -13.49 -11.69
N SER A 68 -7.35 -14.82 -11.70
CA SER A 68 -8.68 -15.45 -11.60
C SER A 68 -9.02 -16.02 -10.23
N LYS A 69 -8.04 -16.27 -9.35
CA LYS A 69 -8.25 -16.95 -8.07
C LYS A 69 -7.70 -16.15 -6.89
N ASP A 70 -8.51 -15.99 -5.87
CA ASP A 70 -8.16 -15.39 -4.58
C ASP A 70 -8.87 -16.16 -3.45
N PRO A 71 -8.46 -17.43 -3.21
CA PRO A 71 -9.18 -18.30 -2.29
C PRO A 71 -9.16 -17.80 -0.85
N TYR A 72 -8.14 -17.03 -0.48
CA TYR A 72 -7.96 -16.48 0.87
C TYR A 72 -8.37 -15.01 1.00
N ALA A 73 -8.97 -14.44 -0.04
CA ALA A 73 -9.45 -13.06 -0.04
C ALA A 73 -8.37 -12.00 0.25
N LEU A 74 -7.14 -12.23 -0.19
CA LEU A 74 -6.02 -11.31 0.05
C LEU A 74 -6.24 -9.93 -0.57
N ARG A 75 -6.90 -9.85 -1.74
CA ARG A 75 -7.29 -8.58 -2.34
C ARG A 75 -8.22 -7.78 -1.43
N ARG A 76 -9.19 -8.46 -0.79
CA ARG A 76 -10.09 -7.82 0.17
C ARG A 76 -9.36 -7.39 1.43
N ALA A 77 -8.41 -8.19 1.92
CA ALA A 77 -7.59 -7.84 3.07
C ALA A 77 -6.80 -6.55 2.80
N VAL A 78 -6.10 -6.46 1.66
CA VAL A 78 -5.33 -5.26 1.28
C VAL A 78 -6.24 -4.05 1.08
N LEU A 79 -7.36 -4.19 0.37
CA LEU A 79 -8.35 -3.11 0.23
C LEU A 79 -8.90 -2.66 1.59
N GLY A 80 -9.06 -3.59 2.53
CA GLY A 80 -9.42 -3.28 3.91
C GLY A 80 -8.40 -2.36 4.59
N VAL A 81 -7.12 -2.66 4.46
CA VAL A 81 -6.03 -1.82 4.98
C VAL A 81 -6.05 -0.42 4.34
N VAL A 82 -6.22 -0.34 3.01
CA VAL A 82 -6.33 0.94 2.28
C VAL A 82 -7.51 1.77 2.80
N ARG A 83 -8.69 1.17 2.94
CA ARG A 83 -9.89 1.86 3.44
C ARG A 83 -9.73 2.35 4.88
N ILE A 84 -9.14 1.54 5.75
CA ILE A 84 -8.85 1.93 7.14
C ILE A 84 -7.89 3.12 7.17
N SER A 85 -6.81 3.07 6.38
CA SER A 85 -5.85 4.18 6.28
C SER A 85 -6.52 5.49 5.87
N PHE A 86 -7.39 5.46 4.87
CA PHE A 86 -8.07 6.64 4.36
C PHE A 86 -9.12 7.19 5.33
N TYR A 87 -9.96 6.31 5.86
CA TYR A 87 -11.04 6.71 6.77
C TYR A 87 -10.50 7.35 8.06
N HIS A 88 -9.47 6.76 8.63
CA HIS A 88 -8.84 7.26 9.86
C HIS A 88 -7.72 8.26 9.61
N ASN A 89 -7.38 8.56 8.34
CA ASN A 89 -6.25 9.41 7.95
C ASN A 89 -4.93 8.98 8.61
N ILE A 90 -4.69 7.68 8.69
CA ILE A 90 -3.50 7.09 9.31
C ILE A 90 -2.46 6.76 8.24
N ALA A 91 -1.28 7.36 8.39
CA ALA A 91 -0.09 7.05 7.61
C ALA A 91 0.70 5.94 8.29
N PHE A 92 1.10 4.92 7.54
CA PHE A 92 1.98 3.87 8.05
C PHE A 92 2.90 3.31 6.97
N PRO A 93 4.17 3.03 7.33
CA PRO A 93 5.15 2.50 6.39
C PRO A 93 4.90 1.00 6.18
N ILE A 94 4.27 0.63 5.04
CA ILE A 94 3.93 -0.76 4.73
C ILE A 94 5.14 -1.68 4.79
N ARG A 95 6.27 -1.26 4.24
CA ARG A 95 7.53 -2.04 4.29
C ARG A 95 7.90 -2.42 5.72
N ALA A 96 7.88 -1.47 6.65
CA ALA A 96 8.24 -1.72 8.04
C ALA A 96 7.27 -2.70 8.74
N LEU A 97 5.97 -2.62 8.40
CA LEU A 97 4.97 -3.54 8.94
C LEU A 97 5.17 -4.97 8.38
N ILE A 98 5.45 -5.12 7.08
CA ILE A 98 5.78 -6.40 6.46
C ILE A 98 7.03 -7.00 7.09
N GLU A 99 8.10 -6.19 7.24
CA GLU A 99 9.35 -6.63 7.86
C GLU A 99 9.15 -7.05 9.32
N LYS A 100 8.29 -6.36 10.05
CA LYS A 100 7.95 -6.70 11.44
C LYS A 100 7.15 -8.00 11.51
N SER A 101 6.15 -8.19 10.65
CA SER A 101 5.41 -9.45 10.56
C SER A 101 6.35 -10.61 10.21
N LEU A 102 7.24 -10.45 9.23
CA LEU A 102 8.22 -11.49 8.87
C LEU A 102 9.16 -11.88 10.03
N LYS A 103 9.44 -10.97 10.97
CA LYS A 103 10.25 -11.29 12.16
C LYS A 103 9.54 -12.20 13.17
N SER A 104 8.21 -12.25 13.15
CA SER A 104 7.44 -13.14 14.04
C SER A 104 7.39 -14.59 13.55
N TYR A 105 7.75 -14.85 12.29
CA TYR A 105 7.79 -16.21 11.77
C TYR A 105 9.05 -16.97 12.21
N PRO A 106 8.93 -18.26 12.57
CA PRO A 106 10.09 -19.08 12.95
C PRO A 106 11.13 -19.17 11.82
N ASN A 107 12.41 -19.10 12.17
CA ASN A 107 13.50 -19.17 11.21
C ASN A 107 13.42 -20.41 10.31
N LYS A 108 12.94 -21.54 10.82
CA LYS A 108 12.73 -22.78 10.05
C LYS A 108 11.77 -22.58 8.88
N LEU A 109 10.70 -21.81 9.05
CA LEU A 109 9.78 -21.46 7.96
C LEU A 109 10.42 -20.49 6.98
N LEU A 110 11.09 -19.45 7.49
CA LEU A 110 11.78 -18.50 6.62
C LEU A 110 12.82 -19.20 5.75
N THR A 111 13.65 -20.10 6.30
CA THR A 111 14.63 -20.85 5.52
C THR A 111 14.01 -21.81 4.54
N LYS A 112 12.84 -22.39 4.83
CA LYS A 112 12.11 -23.27 3.91
C LYS A 112 11.64 -22.53 2.66
N TYR A 113 11.08 -21.34 2.81
CA TYR A 113 10.43 -20.61 1.73
C TYR A 113 11.31 -19.51 1.11
N ILE A 114 12.32 -19.05 1.84
CA ILE A 114 13.28 -18.03 1.41
C ILE A 114 14.68 -18.64 1.40
N ASN A 115 15.05 -19.24 0.28
CA ASN A 115 16.41 -19.80 0.14
C ASN A 115 16.86 -19.72 -1.32
N LYS A 116 18.17 -19.74 -1.56
CA LYS A 116 18.77 -19.83 -2.90
C LYS A 116 18.62 -21.23 -3.54
N SER A 117 17.97 -22.19 -2.88
CA SER A 117 17.71 -23.51 -3.44
C SER A 117 16.64 -23.48 -4.53
N GLN A 118 16.69 -24.42 -5.49
CA GLN A 118 15.77 -24.47 -6.63
C GLN A 118 14.28 -24.65 -6.24
N ASN A 119 14.00 -25.09 -5.02
CA ASN A 119 12.65 -25.38 -4.53
C ASN A 119 12.08 -24.28 -3.60
N ALA A 120 12.78 -23.16 -3.42
CA ALA A 120 12.27 -22.08 -2.58
C ALA A 120 11.32 -21.17 -3.36
N THR A 121 10.27 -20.71 -2.70
CA THR A 121 9.28 -19.76 -3.25
C THR A 121 9.92 -18.43 -3.62
N TYR A 122 10.92 -18.01 -2.83
CA TYR A 122 11.63 -16.76 -3.02
C TYR A 122 13.15 -16.95 -2.93
N LYS A 123 13.88 -16.24 -3.79
CA LYS A 123 15.36 -16.22 -3.77
C LYS A 123 15.90 -15.55 -2.51
N ASP A 124 15.23 -14.52 -2.05
CA ASP A 124 15.60 -13.75 -0.88
C ASP A 124 14.39 -13.01 -0.27
N LYS A 125 14.60 -12.50 0.95
CA LYS A 125 13.59 -11.75 1.70
C LYS A 125 13.19 -10.43 1.01
N LYS A 126 14.12 -9.80 0.28
CA LYS A 126 13.89 -8.54 -0.40
C LYS A 126 12.86 -8.73 -1.52
N THR A 127 13.00 -9.77 -2.32
CA THR A 127 12.05 -10.14 -3.38
C THR A 127 10.65 -10.37 -2.82
N LEU A 128 10.53 -11.11 -1.70
CA LEU A 128 9.23 -11.32 -1.05
C LEU A 128 8.60 -9.99 -0.62
N ILE A 129 9.35 -9.12 0.05
CA ILE A 129 8.85 -7.83 0.51
C ILE A 129 8.41 -6.97 -0.68
N SER A 130 9.19 -6.92 -1.75
CA SER A 130 8.86 -6.17 -2.96
C SER A 130 7.58 -6.67 -3.60
N ASP A 131 7.39 -7.99 -3.72
CA ASP A 131 6.17 -8.58 -4.26
C ASP A 131 4.92 -8.21 -3.43
N ILE A 132 5.03 -8.22 -2.11
CA ILE A 132 3.93 -7.81 -1.24
C ILE A 132 3.63 -6.32 -1.42
N ILE A 133 4.65 -5.46 -1.49
CA ILE A 133 4.46 -4.02 -1.71
C ILE A 133 3.79 -3.77 -3.07
N ILE A 134 4.24 -4.43 -4.13
CA ILE A 134 3.62 -4.34 -5.45
C ILE A 134 2.14 -4.70 -5.36
N PHE A 135 1.81 -5.79 -4.66
CA PHE A 135 0.43 -6.22 -4.47
C PHE A 135 -0.43 -5.17 -3.74
N PHE A 136 0.12 -4.51 -2.72
CA PHE A 136 -0.55 -3.40 -2.04
C PHE A 136 -0.79 -2.20 -2.96
N VAL A 137 0.23 -1.79 -3.70
CA VAL A 137 0.17 -0.64 -4.59
C VAL A 137 -0.78 -0.88 -5.77
N GLU A 138 -0.82 -2.10 -6.31
CA GLU A 138 -1.79 -2.46 -7.36
C GLU A 138 -3.24 -2.41 -6.85
N ARG A 139 -3.50 -2.75 -5.59
CA ARG A 139 -4.83 -2.63 -5.00
C ARG A 139 -5.20 -1.17 -4.71
N LEU A 140 -4.23 -0.36 -4.30
CA LEU A 140 -4.40 1.09 -4.20
C LEU A 140 -4.79 1.70 -5.56
N LYS A 141 -4.11 1.29 -6.64
CA LYS A 141 -4.38 1.72 -8.01
C LYS A 141 -5.83 1.44 -8.42
N VAL A 142 -6.31 0.21 -8.16
CA VAL A 142 -7.71 -0.17 -8.42
C VAL A 142 -8.67 0.71 -7.62
N TYR A 143 -8.42 0.88 -6.31
CA TYR A 143 -9.27 1.69 -5.45
C TYR A 143 -9.39 3.14 -5.93
N LEU A 144 -8.27 3.78 -6.25
CA LEU A 144 -8.25 5.18 -6.68
C LEU A 144 -8.97 5.40 -8.03
N LYS A 145 -8.90 4.42 -8.94
CA LYS A 145 -9.60 4.49 -10.22
C LYS A 145 -11.09 4.21 -10.12
N GLU A 146 -11.47 3.19 -9.38
CA GLU A 146 -12.86 2.70 -9.34
C GLU A 146 -13.71 3.43 -8.31
N THR A 147 -13.16 3.73 -7.13
CA THR A 147 -13.88 4.36 -6.02
C THR A 147 -13.77 5.87 -6.06
N ASP A 148 -12.56 6.41 -6.18
CA ASP A 148 -12.30 7.84 -6.20
C ASP A 148 -12.47 8.44 -7.61
N LYS A 149 -12.57 7.60 -8.65
CA LYS A 149 -12.75 7.99 -10.05
C LYS A 149 -11.67 8.98 -10.55
N LEU A 150 -10.45 8.87 -10.01
CA LEU A 150 -9.32 9.69 -10.42
C LEU A 150 -8.85 9.30 -11.83
N ASN A 151 -8.22 10.26 -12.51
CA ASN A 151 -7.73 10.04 -13.86
C ASN A 151 -6.72 8.87 -13.91
N PRO A 152 -6.98 7.84 -14.74
CA PRO A 152 -6.15 6.65 -14.82
C PRO A 152 -4.70 6.91 -15.21
N GLU A 153 -4.43 7.95 -16.02
CA GLU A 153 -3.07 8.28 -16.47
C GLU A 153 -2.23 8.84 -15.32
N ILE A 154 -2.83 9.72 -14.50
CA ILE A 154 -2.16 10.28 -13.32
C ILE A 154 -1.90 9.20 -12.28
N VAL A 155 -2.90 8.36 -12.02
CA VAL A 155 -2.76 7.22 -11.10
C VAL A 155 -1.62 6.32 -11.56
N ASN A 156 -1.59 5.95 -12.85
CA ASN A 156 -0.52 5.11 -13.40
C ASN A 156 0.84 5.79 -13.27
N ALA A 157 0.99 7.03 -13.72
CA ALA A 157 2.28 7.73 -13.75
C ALA A 157 2.91 7.84 -12.35
N VAL A 158 2.10 8.15 -11.33
CA VAL A 158 2.62 8.25 -9.95
C VAL A 158 2.95 6.87 -9.39
N ILE A 159 2.11 5.87 -9.62
CA ILE A 159 2.33 4.51 -9.12
C ILE A 159 3.53 3.87 -9.81
N ASP A 160 3.65 3.98 -11.13
CA ASP A 160 4.77 3.42 -11.88
C ASP A 160 6.11 4.06 -11.44
N HIS A 161 6.11 5.37 -11.13
CA HIS A 161 7.28 6.01 -10.53
C HIS A 161 7.67 5.40 -9.18
N TYR A 162 6.68 5.07 -8.31
CA TYR A 162 6.95 4.40 -7.04
C TYR A 162 7.42 2.95 -7.22
N LEU A 163 6.89 2.23 -8.20
CA LEU A 163 7.27 0.84 -8.45
C LEU A 163 8.66 0.72 -9.06
N ASN A 164 9.07 1.66 -9.91
CA ASN A 164 10.42 1.67 -10.51
C ASN A 164 11.52 1.89 -9.48
N ASP A 165 11.21 2.50 -8.34
CA ASP A 165 12.16 2.79 -7.28
C ASP A 165 11.79 2.13 -5.94
N ILE A 166 11.14 0.96 -6.01
CA ILE A 166 10.60 0.26 -4.84
C ILE A 166 11.64 -0.10 -3.79
N ASP A 167 12.88 -0.28 -4.21
CA ASP A 167 14.00 -0.64 -3.33
C ASP A 167 14.53 0.53 -2.52
N THR A 168 14.48 1.74 -3.08
CA THR A 168 14.96 2.97 -2.45
C THR A 168 13.87 3.67 -1.65
N HIS A 169 12.60 3.44 -1.98
CA HIS A 169 11.48 3.97 -1.20
C HIS A 169 11.34 3.29 0.16
N LYS A 170 12.15 3.78 1.10
CA LYS A 170 12.13 3.38 2.51
C LYS A 170 10.74 3.54 3.14
N TYR A 171 9.94 4.45 2.61
CA TYR A 171 8.61 4.83 3.11
C TYR A 171 7.56 4.66 2.02
N CYS A 172 7.14 3.42 1.75
CA CYS A 172 5.92 3.19 0.97
C CYS A 172 4.72 3.43 1.90
N ASP A 173 4.14 4.63 1.82
CA ASP A 173 2.95 5.01 2.58
C ASP A 173 1.78 5.21 1.62
N ILE A 174 0.76 4.38 1.76
CA ILE A 174 -0.45 4.41 0.92
C ILE A 174 -1.15 5.77 0.99
N LEU A 175 -1.25 6.35 2.19
CA LEU A 175 -1.93 7.63 2.38
C LEU A 175 -1.18 8.76 1.68
N TYR A 176 0.16 8.77 1.78
CA TYR A 176 0.99 9.77 1.11
C TYR A 176 0.88 9.66 -0.41
N ILE A 177 1.01 8.45 -0.96
CA ILE A 177 0.86 8.19 -2.40
C ILE A 177 -0.52 8.68 -2.89
N SER A 178 -1.58 8.33 -2.17
CA SER A 178 -2.95 8.74 -2.54
C SER A 178 -3.15 10.25 -2.49
N LYS A 179 -2.62 10.93 -1.47
CA LYS A 179 -2.68 12.39 -1.36
C LYS A 179 -1.94 13.07 -2.51
N LYS A 180 -0.78 12.55 -2.90
CA LYS A 180 -0.01 13.04 -4.05
C LYS A 180 -0.80 12.89 -5.34
N ILE A 181 -1.42 11.72 -5.58
CA ILE A 181 -2.24 11.48 -6.77
C ILE A 181 -3.44 12.43 -6.82
N ARG A 182 -4.22 12.53 -5.73
CA ARG A 182 -5.38 13.44 -5.66
C ARG A 182 -5.00 14.89 -5.86
N PHE A 183 -3.86 15.31 -5.31
CA PHE A 183 -3.35 16.66 -5.50
C PHE A 183 -2.97 16.94 -6.97
N LEU A 184 -2.29 16.02 -7.61
CA LEU A 184 -1.94 16.14 -9.03
C LEU A 184 -3.18 16.13 -9.93
N ASP A 185 -4.12 15.23 -9.66
CA ASP A 185 -5.39 15.15 -10.39
C ASP A 185 -6.13 16.49 -10.33
N LYS A 186 -6.27 17.05 -9.13
CA LYS A 186 -6.90 18.36 -8.91
C LYS A 186 -6.19 19.49 -9.64
N ILE A 187 -4.84 19.53 -9.63
CA ILE A 187 -4.08 20.61 -10.27
C ILE A 187 -4.13 20.51 -11.79
N ILE A 188 -4.07 19.31 -12.33
CA ILE A 188 -3.99 19.09 -13.77
C ILE A 188 -5.32 19.38 -14.46
N PHE A 189 -6.44 19.10 -13.81
CA PHE A 189 -7.79 19.28 -14.35
C PHE A 189 -8.54 20.46 -13.75
N ASP A 190 -7.84 21.41 -13.10
CA ASP A 190 -8.45 22.66 -12.65
C ASP A 190 -8.52 23.65 -13.81
N ASP A 191 -9.71 23.82 -14.38
CA ASP A 191 -9.97 24.74 -15.51
C ASP A 191 -9.59 26.19 -15.22
N ASN A 192 -9.48 26.58 -13.95
CA ASN A 192 -9.12 27.93 -13.52
C ASN A 192 -7.60 28.15 -13.43
N ARG A 193 -6.78 27.15 -13.75
CA ARG A 193 -5.32 27.23 -13.65
C ARG A 193 -4.66 27.18 -15.02
N PRO A 194 -3.51 27.86 -15.20
CA PRO A 194 -2.75 27.73 -16.42
C PRO A 194 -2.39 26.23 -16.65
N PRO A 195 -2.36 25.78 -17.91
CA PRO A 195 -2.12 24.38 -18.24
C PRO A 195 -0.68 23.96 -17.90
N ILE A 196 -0.48 23.57 -16.64
CA ILE A 196 0.84 23.24 -16.06
C ILE A 196 1.59 22.20 -16.89
N ILE A 197 0.88 21.19 -17.42
CA ILE A 197 1.49 20.17 -18.29
C ILE A 197 2.04 20.81 -19.58
N THR A 198 1.31 21.73 -20.19
CA THR A 198 1.74 22.41 -21.40
C THR A 198 2.95 23.30 -21.12
N LEU A 199 2.93 24.03 -20.01
CA LEU A 199 4.07 24.82 -19.55
C LEU A 199 5.28 23.96 -19.26
N TYR A 200 5.10 22.86 -18.51
CA TYR A 200 6.18 21.92 -18.22
C TYR A 200 6.80 21.33 -19.51
N LYS A 201 5.96 20.85 -20.44
CA LYS A 201 6.45 20.32 -21.73
C LYS A 201 7.23 21.37 -22.52
N ARG A 202 6.78 22.61 -22.52
CA ARG A 202 7.45 23.72 -23.21
C ARG A 202 8.81 24.02 -22.58
N VAL A 203 8.86 24.15 -21.25
CA VAL A 203 10.11 24.42 -20.51
C VAL A 203 11.09 23.23 -20.64
N SER A 204 10.63 22.01 -20.48
CA SER A 204 11.46 20.81 -20.65
C SER A 204 12.06 20.70 -22.04
N LYS A 205 11.29 21.06 -23.09
CA LYS A 205 11.80 21.06 -24.47
C LYS A 205 12.86 22.13 -24.69
N ILE A 206 12.67 23.32 -24.12
CA ILE A 206 13.68 24.40 -24.18
C ILE A 206 14.94 23.93 -23.47
N LEU A 207 14.81 23.37 -22.26
CA LEU A 207 15.94 22.88 -21.48
C LEU A 207 16.74 21.82 -22.25
N GLN A 208 16.06 20.85 -22.85
CA GLN A 208 16.71 19.80 -23.66
C GLN A 208 17.48 20.37 -24.86
N ILE A 209 16.96 21.43 -25.49
CA ILE A 209 17.64 22.09 -26.60
C ILE A 209 18.91 22.79 -26.10
N GLU A 210 18.82 23.53 -25.00
CA GLU A 210 19.96 24.23 -24.40
C GLU A 210 21.02 23.26 -23.87
N GLU A 211 20.63 22.16 -23.21
CA GLU A 211 21.53 21.10 -22.78
C GLU A 211 22.31 20.47 -23.93
N LYS A 212 21.64 20.23 -25.07
CA LYS A 212 22.29 19.73 -26.28
C LYS A 212 23.24 20.76 -26.90
N ARG A 213 22.86 22.04 -26.91
CA ARG A 213 23.69 23.11 -27.47
C ARG A 213 24.94 23.33 -26.65
N ASP A 214 24.81 23.33 -25.31
CA ASP A 214 25.91 23.64 -24.41
C ASP A 214 26.69 22.40 -23.97
N ASN A 215 26.25 21.21 -24.40
CA ASN A 215 26.79 19.89 -24.02
C ASN A 215 26.91 19.73 -22.47
N LYS A 216 25.93 20.26 -21.75
CA LYS A 216 25.85 20.24 -20.28
C LYS A 216 24.46 19.78 -19.85
N ILE A 217 24.40 18.94 -18.84
CA ILE A 217 23.14 18.56 -18.18
C ILE A 217 22.92 19.51 -17.02
N PHE A 218 21.80 20.25 -17.04
CA PHE A 218 21.41 21.13 -15.95
C PHE A 218 20.74 20.33 -14.81
N LEU A 219 21.57 19.65 -14.02
CA LEU A 219 21.18 18.99 -12.78
C LEU A 219 21.31 20.00 -11.63
N GLY A 220 20.28 20.80 -11.36
CA GLY A 220 20.34 21.70 -10.22
C GLY A 220 19.07 22.52 -9.99
N ARG A 221 18.83 22.92 -8.74
CA ARG A 221 17.83 23.94 -8.40
C ARG A 221 18.26 25.26 -9.07
N PRO A 222 17.33 26.01 -9.69
CA PRO A 222 17.68 27.34 -10.18
C PRO A 222 18.26 28.13 -9.01
N SER A 223 19.50 28.63 -9.19
CA SER A 223 20.07 29.61 -8.28
C SER A 223 19.11 30.79 -8.18
N LYS A 224 18.84 31.27 -6.97
CA LYS A 224 18.01 32.46 -6.77
C LYS A 224 18.53 33.55 -7.70
N ILE A 225 17.69 33.99 -8.62
CA ILE A 225 17.92 35.20 -9.40
C ILE A 225 17.89 36.34 -8.38
N SER A 226 19.03 36.97 -8.17
CA SER A 226 19.20 38.17 -7.37
C SER A 226 18.52 39.34 -8.05
#